data_ea3b8bddf6ffead3bf290194140a57e5
#
_entry.id   ea3b8bddf6ffead3bf290194140a57e5
#
_cell.length_a   1.000
_cell.length_b   1.000
_cell.length_c   1.000
_cell.angle_alpha   90.00
_cell.angle_beta   90.00
_cell.angle_gamma   90.00
#
_symmetry.space_group_name_H-M   'P 1'
#
loop_
_entity.id
_entity.type
_entity.pdbx_description
1 polymer ?
#
loop_
_entity_poly.entity_id
_entity_poly.type
_entity_poly.pdbx_seq_one_letter_code
_entity_poly.pdbx_strand_id
1 'polypeptide(L)'
;MKYDTIIIGAGSAGSILATRLSEDLNKSILLLEAGPDYPDIDSLPDEVKFGYATGTEISTSDHNWQYIARATDDAEIDVPRGKVTGGSSAINGQIFLRGIPEDYDNWAEMGNNLWDYQQILPYLNKIETDTTFQDNPGDFHGNSGPIICHRFPRSTWLPGSNAFEKACLDAGHPYCEDANAPGSTGVGPLPLNNPNGIRWSTAIGYLGLSRHRLNLTIKPNVDVKKIIFDTNGKCPKAIGVEVVSQGETFFIEGENIILSAGAVVSPQILMLSGIGSKTHLSEHNIDTIKDLPGVGQNLADHPMLYVTWETKPEIDLDPLGPRIQLTLRYTAENSELENDMIVYMMAVASDRPERGGLRSNPIGMQANLCINLAKGKGEVKLNSSNYQDQPYLDYNYLEETDDIERFKHGIKMLVDLEKHPEMEKMIKKRITPTNQDLESDETLISWMKKDITTGHHISCTNKMGPKSDQMSVVDQFGKVHGVDNLRVVDASIMPECVRANINVTVMAIAERIADFIKTNQ
;
A
#
# COMPACT_ATOMS: atom_id res chain seq x y z
N MET A 1 24.61 -7.19 -22.06
CA MET A 1 25.24 -6.44 -20.94
C MET A 1 24.85 -7.18 -19.68
N LYS A 2 25.79 -7.40 -18.77
CA LYS A 2 25.56 -8.17 -17.53
C LYS A 2 25.60 -7.20 -16.34
N TYR A 3 24.68 -7.36 -15.40
CA TYR A 3 24.61 -6.59 -14.16
C TYR A 3 24.82 -7.49 -12.93
N ASP A 4 25.42 -6.97 -11.86
CA ASP A 4 25.50 -7.70 -10.58
C ASP A 4 24.12 -7.86 -9.95
N THR A 5 23.26 -6.85 -10.10
CA THR A 5 21.88 -6.92 -9.59
C THR A 5 20.91 -6.24 -10.57
N ILE A 6 19.81 -6.94 -10.87
CA ILE A 6 18.65 -6.39 -11.58
C ILE A 6 17.50 -6.29 -10.59
N ILE A 7 16.92 -5.08 -10.46
CA ILE A 7 15.74 -4.80 -9.64
C ILE A 7 14.57 -4.53 -10.58
N ILE A 8 13.49 -5.28 -10.43
CA ILE A 8 12.29 -5.21 -11.26
C ILE A 8 11.22 -4.41 -10.51
N GLY A 9 10.88 -3.23 -11.03
CA GLY A 9 9.94 -2.26 -10.44
C GLY A 9 10.66 -1.19 -9.62
N ALA A 10 10.51 0.07 -10.03
CA ALA A 10 11.04 1.25 -9.34
C ALA A 10 10.01 1.86 -8.36
N GLY A 11 9.19 1.02 -7.72
CA GLY A 11 8.23 1.42 -6.70
C GLY A 11 8.88 1.71 -5.34
N SER A 12 8.07 1.69 -4.28
CA SER A 12 8.51 1.99 -2.89
C SER A 12 9.73 1.18 -2.48
N ALA A 13 9.71 -0.15 -2.68
CA ALA A 13 10.83 -1.02 -2.30
C ALA A 13 12.01 -0.93 -3.28
N GLY A 14 11.75 -1.01 -4.59
CA GLY A 14 12.81 -1.06 -5.60
C GLY A 14 13.66 0.21 -5.63
N SER A 15 13.06 1.37 -5.42
CA SER A 15 13.79 2.65 -5.30
C SER A 15 14.77 2.67 -4.13
N ILE A 16 14.37 2.10 -2.99
CA ILE A 16 15.21 1.97 -1.80
C ILE A 16 16.35 1.00 -2.04
N LEU A 17 16.03 -0.20 -2.56
CA LEU A 17 17.03 -1.21 -2.88
C LEU A 17 18.08 -0.66 -3.86
N ALA A 18 17.65 0.00 -4.93
CA ALA A 18 18.56 0.61 -5.91
C ALA A 18 19.47 1.65 -5.25
N THR A 19 18.91 2.50 -4.38
CA THR A 19 19.67 3.51 -3.63
C THR A 19 20.67 2.87 -2.68
N ARG A 20 20.27 1.85 -1.91
CA ARG A 20 21.14 1.22 -0.90
C ARG A 20 22.18 0.30 -1.50
N LEU A 21 21.83 -0.50 -2.52
CA LEU A 21 22.79 -1.44 -3.12
C LEU A 21 23.81 -0.73 -4.01
N SER A 22 23.47 0.42 -4.60
CA SER A 22 24.44 1.23 -5.37
C SER A 22 25.45 2.01 -4.51
N GLU A 23 25.35 1.94 -3.17
CA GLU A 23 26.39 2.45 -2.27
C GLU A 23 27.70 1.68 -2.40
N ASP A 24 27.67 0.40 -2.79
CA ASP A 24 28.85 -0.35 -3.20
C ASP A 24 29.19 -0.02 -4.67
N LEU A 25 30.20 0.83 -4.85
CA LEU A 25 30.62 1.29 -6.18
C LEU A 25 31.19 0.18 -7.08
N ASN A 26 31.51 -1.00 -6.53
CA ASN A 26 32.00 -2.15 -7.29
C ASN A 26 30.85 -3.01 -7.86
N LYS A 27 29.61 -2.69 -7.54
CA LYS A 27 28.41 -3.40 -7.99
C LYS A 27 27.63 -2.59 -9.01
N SER A 28 27.34 -3.18 -10.14
CA SER A 28 26.49 -2.60 -11.18
C SER A 28 25.01 -2.92 -10.88
N ILE A 29 24.18 -1.89 -10.73
CA ILE A 29 22.76 -2.02 -10.41
C ILE A 29 21.92 -1.53 -11.57
N LEU A 30 20.97 -2.36 -12.02
CA LEU A 30 19.96 -2.00 -12.99
C LEU A 30 18.60 -1.97 -12.31
N LEU A 31 17.91 -0.83 -12.39
CA LEU A 31 16.54 -0.65 -11.95
C LEU A 31 15.64 -0.52 -13.18
N LEU A 32 14.66 -1.43 -13.32
CA LEU A 32 13.70 -1.46 -14.42
C LEU A 32 12.34 -0.94 -13.94
N GLU A 33 11.69 -0.10 -14.76
CA GLU A 33 10.35 0.43 -14.49
C GLU A 33 9.49 0.40 -15.75
N ALA A 34 8.25 -0.05 -15.63
CA ALA A 34 7.31 -0.11 -16.74
C ALA A 34 6.80 1.27 -17.17
N GLY A 35 6.65 2.18 -16.21
CA GLY A 35 6.19 3.54 -16.44
C GLY A 35 7.31 4.54 -16.75
N PRO A 36 6.96 5.82 -16.97
CA PRO A 36 7.90 6.89 -17.20
C PRO A 36 8.71 7.26 -15.94
N ASP A 37 9.80 7.99 -16.16
CA ASP A 37 10.65 8.56 -15.11
C ASP A 37 10.71 10.09 -15.23
N TYR A 38 10.65 10.76 -14.09
CA TYR A 38 10.76 12.21 -13.96
C TYR A 38 11.89 12.53 -12.96
N PRO A 39 13.13 12.74 -13.44
CA PRO A 39 14.29 12.92 -12.56
C PRO A 39 14.22 14.15 -11.65
N ASP A 40 13.55 15.21 -12.13
CA ASP A 40 13.48 16.51 -11.45
C ASP A 40 12.07 16.77 -10.90
N ILE A 41 11.99 17.31 -9.69
CA ILE A 41 10.69 17.65 -9.05
C ILE A 41 9.89 18.63 -9.91
N ASP A 42 10.55 19.54 -10.62
CA ASP A 42 9.88 20.52 -11.46
C ASP A 42 9.29 19.93 -12.74
N SER A 43 9.77 18.77 -13.16
CA SER A 43 9.26 18.04 -14.33
C SER A 43 8.13 17.04 -13.99
N LEU A 44 7.80 16.85 -12.71
CA LEU A 44 6.72 15.96 -12.30
C LEU A 44 5.37 16.48 -12.79
N PRO A 45 4.53 15.65 -13.43
CA PRO A 45 3.14 15.98 -13.71
C PRO A 45 2.37 16.31 -12.42
N ASP A 46 1.41 17.24 -12.52
CA ASP A 46 0.67 17.73 -11.35
C ASP A 46 -0.02 16.62 -10.57
N GLU A 47 -0.62 15.62 -11.23
CA GLU A 47 -1.27 14.49 -10.59
C GLU A 47 -0.30 13.56 -9.84
N VAL A 48 0.98 13.56 -10.24
CA VAL A 48 2.05 12.84 -9.53
C VAL A 48 2.65 13.72 -8.43
N LYS A 49 2.81 15.01 -8.69
CA LYS A 49 3.46 15.98 -7.79
C LYS A 49 2.58 16.36 -6.60
N PHE A 50 1.31 16.67 -6.84
CA PHE A 50 0.43 17.25 -5.83
C PHE A 50 -0.66 16.26 -5.38
N GLY A 51 -0.71 15.99 -4.07
CA GLY A 51 -1.65 15.05 -3.50
C GLY A 51 -3.12 15.43 -3.62
N TYR A 52 -3.41 16.70 -3.80
CA TYR A 52 -4.79 17.20 -3.91
C TYR A 52 -5.39 17.02 -5.30
N ALA A 53 -4.56 16.95 -6.33
CA ALA A 53 -4.97 16.56 -7.67
C ALA A 53 -5.32 15.06 -7.77
N THR A 54 -5.06 14.30 -6.70
CA THR A 54 -5.23 12.85 -6.70
C THR A 54 -6.64 12.45 -6.35
N GLY A 55 -7.07 11.44 -6.92
CA GLY A 55 -8.35 10.79 -6.74
C GLY A 55 -8.90 10.38 -8.07
N THR A 56 -9.69 11.21 -8.70
CA THR A 56 -10.33 10.88 -9.97
C THR A 56 -9.38 10.98 -11.17
N GLU A 57 -8.44 11.90 -11.14
CA GLU A 57 -7.45 12.08 -12.21
C GLU A 57 -6.45 10.91 -12.28
N ILE A 58 -6.02 10.39 -11.13
CA ILE A 58 -5.12 9.23 -11.08
C ILE A 58 -5.78 7.95 -11.60
N SER A 59 -7.05 7.72 -11.36
CA SER A 59 -7.73 6.50 -11.84
C SER A 59 -7.78 6.40 -13.35
N THR A 60 -7.74 7.53 -14.07
CA THR A 60 -7.74 7.61 -15.53
C THR A 60 -6.39 7.99 -16.15
N SER A 61 -5.36 8.23 -15.31
CA SER A 61 -4.02 8.63 -15.74
C SER A 61 -3.22 7.47 -16.31
N ASP A 62 -2.32 7.76 -17.26
CA ASP A 62 -1.33 6.81 -17.78
C ASP A 62 -0.29 6.40 -16.72
N HIS A 63 -0.22 7.12 -15.60
CA HIS A 63 0.63 6.76 -14.42
C HIS A 63 -0.03 5.70 -13.52
N ASN A 64 -1.16 5.15 -13.92
CA ASN A 64 -1.92 4.12 -13.22
C ASN A 64 -2.08 2.88 -14.11
N TRP A 65 -1.88 1.67 -13.54
CA TRP A 65 -2.13 0.40 -14.22
C TRP A 65 -3.61 0.15 -14.52
N GLN A 66 -4.53 0.86 -13.86
CA GLN A 66 -5.98 0.79 -14.07
C GLN A 66 -6.57 -0.63 -13.87
N TYR A 67 -6.07 -1.37 -12.87
CA TYR A 67 -6.61 -2.69 -12.57
C TYR A 67 -8.04 -2.61 -12.05
N ILE A 68 -8.81 -3.65 -12.35
CA ILE A 68 -10.15 -3.91 -11.82
C ILE A 68 -10.11 -5.24 -11.06
N ALA A 69 -10.77 -5.30 -9.93
CA ALA A 69 -10.84 -6.50 -9.09
C ALA A 69 -12.27 -6.82 -8.67
N ARG A 70 -12.55 -8.11 -8.48
CA ARG A 70 -13.73 -8.56 -7.76
C ARG A 70 -13.54 -8.24 -6.27
N ALA A 71 -14.44 -7.45 -5.69
CA ALA A 71 -14.44 -7.17 -4.26
C ALA A 71 -15.34 -8.16 -3.51
N THR A 72 -16.57 -8.33 -4.01
CA THR A 72 -17.60 -9.26 -3.55
C THR A 72 -18.32 -9.87 -4.76
N ASP A 73 -19.33 -10.72 -4.56
CA ASP A 73 -20.19 -11.18 -5.65
C ASP A 73 -21.00 -10.04 -6.29
N ASP A 74 -21.21 -8.94 -5.57
CA ASP A 74 -22.06 -7.83 -5.98
C ASP A 74 -21.26 -6.60 -6.45
N ALA A 75 -19.92 -6.60 -6.32
CA ALA A 75 -19.10 -5.42 -6.61
C ALA A 75 -17.75 -5.74 -7.26
N GLU A 76 -17.43 -4.99 -8.31
CA GLU A 76 -16.08 -4.80 -8.84
C GLU A 76 -15.55 -3.43 -8.42
N ILE A 77 -14.25 -3.33 -8.18
CA ILE A 77 -13.58 -2.13 -7.71
C ILE A 77 -12.36 -1.77 -8.57
N ASP A 78 -12.09 -0.47 -8.68
CA ASP A 78 -10.84 0.01 -9.24
C ASP A 78 -9.68 -0.20 -8.25
N VAL A 79 -8.55 -0.70 -8.78
CA VAL A 79 -7.33 -0.94 -7.98
C VAL A 79 -6.18 -0.11 -8.58
N PRO A 80 -6.11 1.19 -8.29
CA PRO A 80 -5.04 2.03 -8.80
C PRO A 80 -3.68 1.60 -8.25
N ARG A 81 -2.72 1.39 -9.16
CA ARG A 81 -1.31 1.08 -8.86
C ARG A 81 -0.42 1.95 -9.72
N GLY A 82 0.63 2.50 -9.12
CA GLY A 82 1.53 3.40 -9.84
C GLY A 82 2.28 2.69 -10.96
N LYS A 83 2.20 3.26 -12.17
CA LYS A 83 2.98 2.92 -13.36
C LYS A 83 3.89 4.08 -13.69
N VAL A 84 4.84 4.34 -12.82
CA VAL A 84 5.76 5.48 -12.87
C VAL A 84 6.90 5.22 -11.90
N THR A 85 8.08 5.79 -12.10
CA THR A 85 9.16 5.74 -11.11
C THR A 85 8.69 6.32 -9.76
N GLY A 86 8.91 5.57 -8.69
CA GLY A 86 8.27 5.75 -7.38
C GLY A 86 7.07 4.83 -7.15
N GLY A 87 6.54 4.21 -8.22
CA GLY A 87 5.42 3.30 -8.14
C GLY A 87 4.22 3.89 -7.41
N SER A 88 3.55 3.09 -6.59
CA SER A 88 2.38 3.56 -5.82
C SER A 88 2.71 4.65 -4.79
N SER A 89 3.98 4.82 -4.37
CA SER A 89 4.37 5.97 -3.53
C SER A 89 4.26 7.31 -4.27
N ALA A 90 4.29 7.30 -5.60
CA ALA A 90 4.16 8.49 -6.44
C ALA A 90 2.71 8.87 -6.77
N ILE A 91 1.72 8.02 -6.41
CA ILE A 91 0.30 8.27 -6.67
C ILE A 91 -0.60 8.14 -5.44
N ASN A 92 -0.07 7.76 -4.27
CA ASN A 92 -0.82 7.48 -3.04
C ASN A 92 -1.41 8.73 -2.37
N GLY A 93 -2.22 8.49 -1.31
CA GLY A 93 -2.83 9.53 -0.48
C GLY A 93 -1.87 10.18 0.54
N GLN A 94 -0.55 9.89 0.51
CA GLN A 94 0.52 10.49 1.33
C GLN A 94 0.39 10.24 2.85
N ILE A 95 -0.39 9.28 3.26
CA ILE A 95 -0.49 8.92 4.68
C ILE A 95 0.78 8.17 5.09
N PHE A 96 1.39 8.60 6.20
CA PHE A 96 2.66 8.08 6.71
C PHE A 96 2.46 7.37 8.06
N LEU A 97 1.58 6.38 8.09
CA LEU A 97 1.32 5.56 9.28
C LEU A 97 2.24 4.34 9.33
N ARG A 98 2.66 4.00 10.55
CA ARG A 98 3.40 2.79 10.88
C ARG A 98 2.46 1.71 11.39
N GLY A 99 2.78 0.43 11.12
CA GLY A 99 2.20 -0.69 11.83
C GLY A 99 2.46 -0.58 13.35
N ILE A 100 1.59 -1.17 14.14
CA ILE A 100 1.77 -1.22 15.59
C ILE A 100 2.76 -2.33 15.96
N PRO A 101 3.39 -2.31 17.16
CA PRO A 101 4.36 -3.31 17.58
C PRO A 101 3.88 -4.75 17.38
N GLU A 102 2.63 -5.04 17.73
CA GLU A 102 2.02 -6.37 17.66
C GLU A 102 1.94 -6.92 16.23
N ASP A 103 1.90 -6.08 15.21
CA ASP A 103 1.90 -6.52 13.81
C ASP A 103 3.23 -7.24 13.47
N TYR A 104 4.33 -6.66 13.89
CA TYR A 104 5.67 -7.18 13.63
C TYR A 104 6.03 -8.34 14.56
N ASP A 105 5.62 -8.27 15.82
CA ASP A 105 5.80 -9.37 16.79
C ASP A 105 5.05 -10.62 16.32
N ASN A 106 3.83 -10.46 15.78
CA ASN A 106 3.08 -11.54 15.14
C ASN A 106 3.82 -12.13 13.92
N TRP A 107 4.50 -11.30 13.11
CA TRP A 107 5.34 -11.83 12.02
C TRP A 107 6.47 -12.72 12.54
N ALA A 108 7.07 -12.36 13.67
CA ALA A 108 8.10 -13.20 14.31
C ALA A 108 7.51 -14.51 14.83
N GLU A 109 6.32 -14.49 15.44
CA GLU A 109 5.60 -15.69 15.90
C GLU A 109 5.23 -16.62 14.75
N MET A 110 4.97 -16.09 13.54
CA MET A 110 4.75 -16.85 12.31
C MET A 110 6.03 -17.52 11.77
N GLY A 111 7.15 -17.44 12.50
CA GLY A 111 8.43 -18.07 12.15
C GLY A 111 9.43 -17.15 11.45
N ASN A 112 9.16 -15.85 11.40
CA ASN A 112 10.05 -14.84 10.83
C ASN A 112 10.77 -14.06 11.95
N ASN A 113 11.53 -14.76 12.77
CA ASN A 113 12.09 -14.28 14.05
C ASN A 113 13.07 -13.08 13.93
N LEU A 114 13.40 -12.64 12.73
CA LEU A 114 14.16 -11.41 12.48
C LEU A 114 13.25 -10.20 12.20
N TRP A 115 11.92 -10.31 12.38
CA TRP A 115 10.95 -9.29 12.00
C TRP A 115 10.06 -8.80 13.15
N ASP A 116 10.47 -9.01 14.42
CA ASP A 116 9.80 -8.40 15.56
C ASP A 116 9.94 -6.86 15.56
N TYR A 117 9.14 -6.20 16.38
CA TYR A 117 9.11 -4.74 16.43
C TYR A 117 10.48 -4.13 16.78
N GLN A 118 11.21 -4.71 17.72
CA GLN A 118 12.52 -4.19 18.14
C GLN A 118 13.54 -4.22 16.99
N GLN A 119 13.43 -5.20 16.11
CA GLN A 119 14.32 -5.35 14.98
C GLN A 119 13.92 -4.50 13.77
N ILE A 120 12.64 -4.18 13.61
CA ILE A 120 12.16 -3.34 12.50
C ILE A 120 12.22 -1.84 12.83
N LEU A 121 12.10 -1.46 14.10
CA LEU A 121 12.08 -0.06 14.56
C LEU A 121 13.27 0.78 14.05
N PRO A 122 14.54 0.29 14.06
CA PRO A 122 15.66 1.05 13.50
C PRO A 122 15.46 1.42 12.02
N TYR A 123 14.78 0.57 11.24
CA TYR A 123 14.49 0.81 9.83
C TYR A 123 13.32 1.76 9.64
N LEU A 124 12.31 1.71 10.51
CA LEU A 124 11.24 2.71 10.55
C LEU A 124 11.80 4.11 10.83
N ASN A 125 12.74 4.23 11.78
CA ASN A 125 13.40 5.50 12.09
C ASN A 125 14.35 5.96 10.95
N LYS A 126 15.04 5.02 10.29
CA LYS A 126 15.97 5.31 9.18
C LYS A 126 15.29 5.90 7.94
N ILE A 127 14.00 5.62 7.75
CA ILE A 127 13.23 6.10 6.60
C ILE A 127 12.86 7.58 6.74
N GLU A 128 12.52 8.03 7.93
CA GLU A 128 11.81 9.29 8.12
C GLU A 128 12.68 10.45 8.63
N THR A 129 12.27 11.65 8.22
CA THR A 129 12.51 12.89 8.92
C THR A 129 11.15 13.41 9.38
N ASP A 130 10.78 13.16 10.66
CA ASP A 130 9.54 13.69 11.22
C ASP A 130 9.76 15.12 11.71
N THR A 131 9.21 16.09 10.96
CA THR A 131 9.39 17.50 11.26
C THR A 131 8.52 17.98 12.44
N THR A 132 7.51 17.22 12.83
CA THR A 132 6.68 17.54 14.01
C THR A 132 7.40 17.24 15.31
N PHE A 133 8.17 16.15 15.35
CA PHE A 133 8.92 15.72 16.53
C PHE A 133 10.44 15.92 16.39
N GLN A 134 10.89 16.74 15.43
CA GLN A 134 12.31 16.93 15.11
C GLN A 134 13.17 17.33 16.32
N ASP A 135 12.66 18.18 17.20
CA ASP A 135 13.38 18.66 18.38
C ASP A 135 13.41 17.64 19.53
N ASN A 136 12.50 16.67 19.53
CA ASN A 136 12.41 15.60 20.52
C ASN A 136 11.85 14.30 19.90
N PRO A 137 12.65 13.60 19.08
CA PRO A 137 12.18 12.43 18.35
C PRO A 137 11.92 11.21 19.26
N GLY A 138 12.37 11.22 20.50
CA GLY A 138 12.31 10.04 21.38
C GLY A 138 13.08 8.85 20.79
N ASP A 139 12.65 7.63 21.16
CA ASP A 139 13.30 6.40 20.69
C ASP A 139 12.67 5.83 19.40
N PHE A 140 11.53 6.37 18.97
CA PHE A 140 10.74 5.80 17.86
C PHE A 140 10.45 6.75 16.70
N HIS A 141 11.07 7.96 16.66
CA HIS A 141 11.05 8.83 15.48
C HIS A 141 12.44 8.99 14.88
N GLY A 142 12.45 9.16 13.54
CA GLY A 142 13.64 9.55 12.80
C GLY A 142 13.67 11.06 12.53
N ASN A 143 14.89 11.62 12.41
CA ASN A 143 15.10 13.04 12.13
C ASN A 143 16.05 13.32 10.96
N SER A 144 16.47 12.28 10.24
CA SER A 144 17.48 12.38 9.17
C SER A 144 17.25 11.41 8.01
N GLY A 145 16.09 10.77 7.98
CA GLY A 145 15.71 9.87 6.88
C GLY A 145 15.25 10.61 5.63
N PRO A 146 15.25 9.94 4.48
CA PRO A 146 14.97 10.58 3.19
C PRO A 146 13.50 10.94 2.96
N ILE A 147 12.56 10.38 3.73
CA ILE A 147 11.14 10.69 3.60
C ILE A 147 10.73 11.71 4.67
N ILE A 148 10.28 12.88 4.21
CA ILE A 148 9.82 13.95 5.09
C ILE A 148 8.38 13.68 5.51
N CYS A 149 8.14 13.63 6.82
CA CYS A 149 6.84 13.45 7.43
C CYS A 149 6.50 14.66 8.29
N HIS A 150 5.23 15.05 8.32
CA HIS A 150 4.71 16.13 9.15
C HIS A 150 3.23 15.89 9.54
N ARG A 151 2.73 16.70 10.44
CA ARG A 151 1.31 16.77 10.78
C ARG A 151 0.82 18.20 10.60
N PHE A 152 -0.41 18.38 10.13
CA PHE A 152 -1.01 19.71 10.07
C PHE A 152 -1.26 20.24 11.48
N PRO A 153 -0.77 21.46 11.83
CA PRO A 153 -1.09 22.08 13.12
C PRO A 153 -2.61 22.20 13.30
N ARG A 154 -3.10 21.92 14.50
CA ARG A 154 -4.55 21.97 14.79
C ARG A 154 -5.20 23.31 14.41
N SER A 155 -4.46 24.41 14.52
CA SER A 155 -4.93 25.76 14.12
C SER A 155 -5.24 25.90 12.62
N THR A 156 -4.77 24.96 11.80
CA THR A 156 -4.98 24.92 10.34
C THR A 156 -6.00 23.88 9.91
N TRP A 157 -6.63 23.19 10.88
CA TRP A 157 -7.62 22.18 10.56
C TRP A 157 -8.89 22.78 10.00
N LEU A 158 -9.43 22.14 8.99
CA LEU A 158 -10.69 22.53 8.38
C LEU A 158 -11.87 22.30 9.37
N PRO A 159 -12.97 23.07 9.24
CA PRO A 159 -14.09 22.97 10.17
C PRO A 159 -14.64 21.53 10.36
N GLY A 160 -14.71 20.74 9.28
CA GLY A 160 -15.15 19.33 9.35
C GLY A 160 -14.23 18.45 10.19
N SER A 161 -12.91 18.67 10.11
CA SER A 161 -11.94 17.95 10.94
C SER A 161 -12.10 18.29 12.41
N ASN A 162 -12.26 19.58 12.75
CA ASN A 162 -12.49 20.02 14.12
C ASN A 162 -13.82 19.49 14.70
N ALA A 163 -14.88 19.50 13.90
CA ALA A 163 -16.19 18.97 14.32
C ALA A 163 -16.14 17.46 14.62
N PHE A 164 -15.46 16.68 13.75
CA PHE A 164 -15.30 15.26 13.93
C PHE A 164 -14.45 14.92 15.16
N GLU A 165 -13.31 15.59 15.34
CA GLU A 165 -12.47 15.40 16.55
C GLU A 165 -13.29 15.62 17.82
N LYS A 166 -14.02 16.75 17.89
CA LYS A 166 -14.85 17.07 19.04
C LYS A 166 -15.91 16.01 19.31
N ALA A 167 -16.59 15.53 18.26
CA ALA A 167 -17.58 14.49 18.37
C ALA A 167 -16.97 13.17 18.89
N CYS A 168 -15.80 12.79 18.41
CA CYS A 168 -15.09 11.59 18.88
C CYS A 168 -14.68 11.69 20.35
N LEU A 169 -14.12 12.82 20.76
CA LEU A 169 -13.72 13.05 22.16
C LEU A 169 -14.91 13.02 23.11
N ASP A 170 -16.02 13.67 22.75
CA ASP A 170 -17.24 13.69 23.57
C ASP A 170 -17.95 12.31 23.58
N ALA A 171 -17.74 11.48 22.56
CA ALA A 171 -18.17 10.09 22.52
C ALA A 171 -17.27 9.13 23.36
N GLY A 172 -16.18 9.64 23.93
CA GLY A 172 -15.28 8.88 24.82
C GLY A 172 -14.03 8.29 24.15
N HIS A 173 -13.80 8.55 22.87
CA HIS A 173 -12.50 8.19 22.26
C HIS A 173 -11.39 9.08 22.83
N PRO A 174 -10.23 8.52 23.21
CA PRO A 174 -9.12 9.33 23.72
C PRO A 174 -8.51 10.22 22.63
N TYR A 175 -7.86 11.31 23.06
CA TYR A 175 -7.01 12.07 22.16
C TYR A 175 -5.70 11.34 21.90
N CYS A 176 -5.32 11.24 20.64
CA CYS A 176 -4.08 10.61 20.18
C CYS A 176 -3.16 11.68 19.60
N GLU A 177 -2.14 12.11 20.35
CA GLU A 177 -1.19 13.12 19.88
C GLU A 177 -0.30 12.63 18.73
N ASP A 178 0.08 11.35 18.79
CA ASP A 178 0.93 10.70 17.79
C ASP A 178 0.42 9.31 17.41
N ALA A 179 -0.13 9.20 16.22
CA ALA A 179 -0.64 7.93 15.69
C ALA A 179 0.47 6.91 15.33
N ASN A 180 1.75 7.32 15.33
CA ASN A 180 2.89 6.43 15.08
C ASN A 180 3.57 5.94 16.36
N ALA A 181 3.18 6.47 17.53
CA ALA A 181 3.71 5.99 18.80
C ALA A 181 3.19 4.58 19.14
N PRO A 182 4.01 3.72 19.78
CA PRO A 182 3.53 2.44 20.31
C PRO A 182 2.34 2.61 21.26
N GLY A 183 1.34 1.73 21.16
CA GLY A 183 0.13 1.79 21.97
C GLY A 183 -0.80 2.97 21.66
N SER A 184 -0.61 3.67 20.54
CA SER A 184 -1.47 4.79 20.13
C SER A 184 -2.86 4.31 19.74
N THR A 185 -3.89 4.92 20.35
CA THR A 185 -5.31 4.72 20.02
C THR A 185 -6.06 6.04 20.17
N GLY A 186 -7.20 6.20 19.50
CA GLY A 186 -8.03 7.40 19.59
C GLY A 186 -7.97 8.31 18.37
N VAL A 187 -8.46 9.55 18.55
CA VAL A 187 -8.58 10.56 17.50
C VAL A 187 -7.45 11.59 17.61
N GLY A 188 -6.80 11.90 16.50
CA GLY A 188 -5.71 12.89 16.51
C GLY A 188 -5.11 13.18 15.14
N PRO A 189 -4.05 14.00 15.07
CA PRO A 189 -3.43 14.41 13.83
C PRO A 189 -2.86 13.22 13.06
N LEU A 190 -3.08 13.22 11.74
CA LEU A 190 -2.57 12.21 10.85
C LEU A 190 -1.16 12.58 10.34
N PRO A 191 -0.16 11.70 10.47
CA PRO A 191 1.14 11.93 9.86
C PRO A 191 1.07 11.76 8.33
N LEU A 192 1.66 12.70 7.60
CA LEU A 192 1.61 12.79 6.14
C LEU A 192 3.01 13.05 5.55
N ASN A 193 3.32 12.46 4.39
CA ASN A 193 4.56 12.74 3.66
C ASN A 193 4.32 13.66 2.45
N ASN A 194 3.79 14.85 2.74
CA ASN A 194 3.51 15.88 1.74
C ASN A 194 3.99 17.30 2.11
N PRO A 195 5.29 17.46 2.40
CA PRO A 195 5.81 18.77 2.75
C PRO A 195 5.51 19.78 1.63
N ASN A 196 4.96 20.95 2.01
CA ASN A 196 4.54 22.00 1.08
C ASN A 196 3.55 21.53 -0.01
N GLY A 197 2.75 20.50 0.29
CA GLY A 197 1.77 19.92 -0.65
C GLY A 197 2.37 18.97 -1.68
N ILE A 198 3.68 18.79 -1.72
CA ILE A 198 4.37 17.90 -2.67
C ILE A 198 4.35 16.46 -2.11
N ARG A 199 3.84 15.51 -2.89
CA ARG A 199 3.90 14.09 -2.57
C ARG A 199 5.34 13.61 -2.54
N TRP A 200 5.88 13.41 -1.33
CA TRP A 200 7.28 13.02 -1.13
C TRP A 200 7.46 11.52 -1.33
N SER A 201 7.48 11.11 -2.60
CA SER A 201 7.61 9.71 -3.01
C SER A 201 9.03 9.16 -2.80
N THR A 202 9.20 7.84 -2.93
CA THR A 202 10.52 7.19 -2.91
C THR A 202 11.39 7.58 -4.12
N ALA A 203 10.79 7.99 -5.24
CA ALA A 203 11.54 8.57 -6.35
C ALA A 203 12.22 9.89 -5.96
N ILE A 204 11.53 10.74 -5.20
CA ILE A 204 12.09 12.00 -4.69
C ILE A 204 13.07 11.73 -3.55
N GLY A 205 12.61 11.05 -2.50
CA GLY A 205 13.38 10.87 -1.26
C GLY A 205 14.60 9.98 -1.42
N TYR A 206 14.49 8.87 -2.15
CA TYR A 206 15.57 7.88 -2.28
C TYR A 206 16.33 8.00 -3.61
N LEU A 207 15.66 7.86 -4.74
CA LEU A 207 16.37 7.93 -6.02
C LEU A 207 16.99 9.30 -6.26
N GLY A 208 16.38 10.38 -5.79
CA GLY A 208 16.99 11.71 -5.83
C GLY A 208 18.39 11.75 -5.22
N LEU A 209 18.66 10.93 -4.18
CA LEU A 209 19.97 10.84 -3.52
C LEU A 209 21.00 10.00 -4.30
N SER A 210 20.58 9.16 -5.25
CA SER A 210 21.44 8.14 -5.86
C SER A 210 21.55 8.20 -7.38
N ARG A 211 20.68 8.94 -8.08
CA ARG A 211 20.66 9.04 -9.56
C ARG A 211 21.99 9.43 -10.19
N HIS A 212 22.83 10.19 -9.48
CA HIS A 212 24.13 10.64 -9.94
C HIS A 212 25.21 9.54 -9.91
N ARG A 213 24.93 8.38 -9.31
CA ARG A 213 25.92 7.29 -9.17
C ARG A 213 26.12 6.57 -10.50
N LEU A 214 27.36 6.43 -10.94
CA LEU A 214 27.72 5.84 -12.23
C LEU A 214 27.43 4.34 -12.32
N ASN A 215 27.34 3.65 -11.20
CA ASN A 215 27.05 2.23 -11.09
C ASN A 215 25.55 1.91 -10.97
N LEU A 216 24.67 2.93 -10.94
CA LEU A 216 23.22 2.79 -10.96
C LEU A 216 22.66 3.18 -12.34
N THR A 217 22.00 2.26 -12.99
CA THR A 217 21.25 2.50 -14.23
C THR A 217 19.77 2.41 -13.97
N ILE A 218 19.00 3.47 -14.21
CA ILE A 218 17.54 3.49 -14.15
C ILE A 218 17.01 3.44 -15.58
N LYS A 219 16.16 2.45 -15.90
CA LYS A 219 15.54 2.29 -17.21
C LYS A 219 14.02 2.30 -17.08
N PRO A 220 13.38 3.44 -17.39
CA PRO A 220 11.92 3.54 -17.49
C PRO A 220 11.40 2.98 -18.83
N ASN A 221 10.09 2.79 -18.92
CA ASN A 221 9.38 2.29 -20.09
C ASN A 221 9.91 0.92 -20.56
N VAL A 222 10.16 0.03 -19.61
CA VAL A 222 10.62 -1.34 -19.83
C VAL A 222 9.69 -2.30 -19.11
N ASP A 223 8.92 -3.07 -19.85
CA ASP A 223 8.08 -4.14 -19.32
C ASP A 223 8.91 -5.41 -19.13
N VAL A 224 8.86 -6.00 -17.94
CA VAL A 224 9.47 -7.31 -17.68
C VAL A 224 8.45 -8.40 -17.91
N LYS A 225 8.67 -9.26 -18.90
CA LYS A 225 7.77 -10.35 -19.25
C LYS A 225 7.91 -11.54 -18.30
N LYS A 226 9.16 -11.93 -18.03
CA LYS A 226 9.49 -13.09 -17.17
C LYS A 226 10.95 -13.08 -16.75
N ILE A 227 11.24 -13.87 -15.72
CA ILE A 227 12.59 -14.21 -15.25
C ILE A 227 13.05 -15.46 -16.01
N ILE A 228 14.33 -15.49 -16.38
CA ILE A 228 14.95 -16.61 -17.10
C ILE A 228 15.82 -17.40 -16.12
N PHE A 229 15.72 -18.74 -16.20
CA PHE A 229 16.42 -19.66 -15.31
C PHE A 229 17.39 -20.57 -16.03
N ASP A 230 18.53 -20.85 -15.40
CA ASP A 230 19.32 -22.04 -15.68
C ASP A 230 18.81 -23.19 -14.79
N THR A 231 18.36 -24.26 -15.43
CA THR A 231 17.77 -25.45 -14.78
C THR A 231 18.71 -26.66 -14.76
N ASN A 232 19.98 -26.52 -15.20
CA ASN A 232 20.93 -27.62 -15.25
C ASN A 232 21.51 -28.00 -13.85
N GLY A 233 21.30 -27.17 -12.82
CA GLY A 233 21.77 -27.38 -11.46
C GLY A 233 20.80 -28.20 -10.58
N LYS A 234 21.13 -28.30 -9.28
CA LYS A 234 20.24 -28.93 -8.28
C LYS A 234 18.98 -28.11 -8.01
N CYS A 235 19.12 -26.80 -8.09
CA CYS A 235 18.03 -25.82 -7.98
C CYS A 235 18.01 -24.95 -9.23
N PRO A 236 16.84 -24.53 -9.72
CA PRO A 236 16.76 -23.53 -10.77
C PRO A 236 17.41 -22.23 -10.25
N LYS A 237 18.20 -21.61 -11.12
CA LYS A 237 18.97 -20.39 -10.80
C LYS A 237 18.53 -19.27 -11.72
N ALA A 238 18.09 -18.15 -11.18
CA ALA A 238 17.80 -16.96 -11.98
C ALA A 238 19.09 -16.42 -12.61
N ILE A 239 19.07 -16.14 -13.91
CA ILE A 239 20.23 -15.67 -14.69
C ILE A 239 19.97 -14.35 -15.42
N GLY A 240 18.77 -13.83 -15.39
CA GLY A 240 18.38 -12.57 -16.02
C GLY A 240 16.89 -12.48 -16.27
N VAL A 241 16.50 -11.50 -17.08
CA VAL A 241 15.10 -11.19 -17.38
C VAL A 241 14.87 -11.02 -18.87
N GLU A 242 13.72 -11.45 -19.36
CA GLU A 242 13.20 -11.12 -20.69
C GLU A 242 12.33 -9.88 -20.57
N VAL A 243 12.67 -8.84 -21.33
CA VAL A 243 12.02 -7.53 -21.27
C VAL A 243 11.54 -7.08 -22.64
N VAL A 244 10.57 -6.15 -22.61
CA VAL A 244 10.10 -5.43 -23.81
C VAL A 244 10.33 -3.94 -23.60
N SER A 245 10.93 -3.29 -24.59
CA SER A 245 11.05 -1.84 -24.65
C SER A 245 10.95 -1.38 -26.11
N GLN A 246 10.16 -0.35 -26.35
CA GLN A 246 9.90 0.20 -27.70
C GLN A 246 9.44 -0.87 -28.73
N GLY A 247 8.70 -1.90 -28.26
CA GLY A 247 8.20 -2.99 -29.10
C GLY A 247 9.21 -4.12 -29.37
N GLU A 248 10.46 -3.99 -28.93
CA GLU A 248 11.48 -5.02 -29.07
C GLU A 248 11.63 -5.86 -27.80
N THR A 249 11.75 -7.17 -27.98
CA THR A 249 12.03 -8.13 -26.88
C THR A 249 13.50 -8.47 -26.83
N PHE A 250 14.13 -8.41 -25.65
CA PHE A 250 15.52 -8.78 -25.46
C PHE A 250 15.78 -9.33 -24.05
N PHE A 251 16.92 -10.01 -23.91
CA PHE A 251 17.39 -10.57 -22.64
C PHE A 251 18.42 -9.65 -21.98
N ILE A 252 18.28 -9.46 -20.66
CA ILE A 252 19.28 -8.78 -19.83
C ILE A 252 19.79 -9.78 -18.79
N GLU A 253 21.11 -10.04 -18.82
CA GLU A 253 21.77 -10.95 -17.90
C GLU A 253 22.01 -10.26 -16.53
N GLY A 254 21.74 -10.99 -15.42
CA GLY A 254 21.98 -10.52 -14.05
C GLY A 254 22.42 -11.66 -13.13
N GLU A 255 23.30 -11.34 -12.18
CA GLU A 255 23.76 -12.33 -11.18
C GLU A 255 22.75 -12.52 -10.05
N ASN A 256 22.08 -11.42 -9.66
CA ASN A 256 21.01 -11.42 -8.66
C ASN A 256 19.79 -10.70 -9.22
N ILE A 257 18.63 -11.30 -9.08
CA ILE A 257 17.36 -10.74 -9.52
C ILE A 257 16.52 -10.44 -8.28
N ILE A 258 16.05 -9.19 -8.16
CA ILE A 258 15.17 -8.76 -7.09
C ILE A 258 13.86 -8.29 -7.71
N LEU A 259 12.78 -8.98 -7.40
CA LEU A 259 11.43 -8.68 -7.86
C LEU A 259 10.78 -7.74 -6.84
N SER A 260 10.47 -6.51 -7.28
CA SER A 260 9.88 -5.43 -6.47
C SER A 260 8.72 -4.75 -7.21
N ALA A 261 7.97 -5.55 -7.99
CA ALA A 261 6.90 -5.06 -8.85
C ALA A 261 5.54 -4.90 -8.14
N GLY A 262 5.51 -5.09 -6.81
CA GLY A 262 4.32 -4.96 -5.96
C GLY A 262 3.44 -6.19 -5.92
N ALA A 263 2.47 -6.20 -5.00
CA ALA A 263 1.68 -7.38 -4.64
C ALA A 263 0.73 -7.89 -5.74
N VAL A 264 0.57 -7.16 -6.85
CA VAL A 264 -0.19 -7.60 -8.04
C VAL A 264 0.75 -8.22 -9.07
N VAL A 265 1.82 -7.51 -9.44
CA VAL A 265 2.67 -7.88 -10.58
C VAL A 265 3.77 -8.86 -10.17
N SER A 266 4.25 -8.81 -8.93
CA SER A 266 5.29 -9.76 -8.47
C SER A 266 4.83 -11.22 -8.53
N PRO A 267 3.65 -11.63 -8.02
CA PRO A 267 3.16 -12.98 -8.23
C PRO A 267 2.86 -13.28 -9.70
N GLN A 268 2.37 -12.31 -10.50
CA GLN A 268 2.17 -12.50 -11.93
C GLN A 268 3.47 -12.85 -12.65
N ILE A 269 4.55 -12.09 -12.43
CA ILE A 269 5.87 -12.37 -13.03
C ILE A 269 6.40 -13.73 -12.57
N LEU A 270 6.25 -14.11 -11.29
CA LEU A 270 6.65 -15.44 -10.82
C LEU A 270 5.90 -16.55 -11.59
N MET A 271 4.57 -16.45 -11.71
CA MET A 271 3.74 -17.42 -12.43
C MET A 271 4.12 -17.49 -13.92
N LEU A 272 4.25 -16.35 -14.59
CA LEU A 272 4.70 -16.29 -16.01
C LEU A 272 6.10 -16.84 -16.21
N SER A 273 6.91 -16.90 -15.16
CA SER A 273 8.25 -17.47 -15.15
C SER A 273 8.30 -18.94 -14.75
N GLY A 274 7.14 -19.60 -14.56
CA GLY A 274 7.04 -21.00 -14.18
C GLY A 274 7.18 -21.26 -12.67
N ILE A 275 7.02 -20.25 -11.82
CA ILE A 275 7.03 -20.39 -10.35
C ILE A 275 5.62 -20.11 -9.81
N GLY A 276 4.97 -21.13 -9.26
CA GLY A 276 3.60 -21.02 -8.76
C GLY A 276 2.97 -22.41 -8.61
N SER A 277 1.65 -22.46 -8.41
CA SER A 277 0.90 -23.71 -8.37
C SER A 277 1.01 -24.45 -9.70
N LYS A 278 1.55 -25.67 -9.68
CA LYS A 278 1.70 -26.52 -10.86
C LYS A 278 0.39 -26.70 -11.63
N THR A 279 -0.72 -26.87 -10.93
CA THR A 279 -2.05 -27.02 -11.55
C THR A 279 -2.41 -25.76 -12.32
N HIS A 280 -2.34 -24.58 -11.68
CA HIS A 280 -2.67 -23.33 -12.32
C HIS A 280 -1.75 -22.97 -13.50
N LEU A 281 -0.43 -23.21 -13.38
CA LEU A 281 0.51 -23.01 -14.48
C LEU A 281 0.18 -23.88 -15.70
N SER A 282 -0.22 -25.14 -15.47
CA SER A 282 -0.59 -26.05 -16.57
C SER A 282 -1.86 -25.61 -17.30
N GLU A 283 -2.81 -24.96 -16.64
CA GLU A 283 -4.02 -24.39 -17.26
C GLU A 283 -3.67 -23.33 -18.31
N HIS A 284 -2.55 -22.64 -18.13
CA HIS A 284 -2.04 -21.60 -19.03
C HIS A 284 -0.92 -22.07 -19.96
N ASN A 285 -0.63 -23.39 -20.03
CA ASN A 285 0.45 -23.98 -20.81
C ASN A 285 1.84 -23.42 -20.44
N ILE A 286 2.08 -23.14 -19.16
CA ILE A 286 3.36 -22.68 -18.62
C ILE A 286 4.06 -23.86 -17.95
N ASP A 287 5.29 -24.14 -18.40
CA ASP A 287 6.13 -25.18 -17.81
C ASP A 287 6.52 -24.83 -16.36
N THR A 288 6.28 -25.76 -15.43
CA THR A 288 6.60 -25.54 -14.02
C THR A 288 8.11 -25.67 -13.77
N ILE A 289 8.75 -24.57 -13.44
CA ILE A 289 10.15 -24.52 -12.98
C ILE A 289 10.23 -24.87 -11.49
N LYS A 290 9.30 -24.32 -10.70
CA LYS A 290 9.20 -24.57 -9.26
C LYS A 290 7.74 -24.55 -8.82
N ASP A 291 7.29 -25.66 -8.24
CA ASP A 291 5.96 -25.71 -7.61
C ASP A 291 6.00 -24.99 -6.26
N LEU A 292 5.33 -23.84 -6.18
CA LEU A 292 5.12 -23.01 -4.99
C LEU A 292 3.66 -22.54 -4.96
N PRO A 293 2.76 -23.33 -4.36
CA PRO A 293 1.31 -23.07 -4.40
C PRO A 293 0.90 -21.75 -3.73
N GLY A 294 1.73 -21.19 -2.85
CA GLY A 294 1.46 -19.91 -2.18
C GLY A 294 1.59 -18.68 -3.07
N VAL A 295 2.18 -18.78 -4.26
CA VAL A 295 2.29 -17.64 -5.19
C VAL A 295 0.90 -17.17 -5.61
N GLY A 296 0.62 -15.89 -5.36
CA GLY A 296 -0.66 -15.26 -5.63
C GLY A 296 -1.75 -15.51 -4.59
N GLN A 297 -1.51 -16.40 -3.61
CA GLN A 297 -2.45 -16.70 -2.55
C GLN A 297 -2.31 -15.74 -1.36
N ASN A 298 -3.29 -15.76 -0.44
CA ASN A 298 -3.27 -14.96 0.78
C ASN A 298 -3.30 -13.43 0.52
N LEU A 299 -3.93 -13.00 -0.57
CA LEU A 299 -4.14 -11.58 -0.81
C LEU A 299 -4.84 -10.96 0.39
N ALA A 300 -4.16 -10.03 1.06
CA ALA A 300 -4.71 -9.24 2.15
C ALA A 300 -4.77 -7.77 1.76
N ASP A 301 -5.80 -7.09 2.26
CA ASP A 301 -5.99 -5.65 2.07
C ASP A 301 -6.81 -5.09 3.24
N HIS A 302 -7.00 -3.80 3.29
CA HIS A 302 -7.94 -3.13 4.19
C HIS A 302 -9.22 -2.80 3.43
N PRO A 303 -10.30 -3.59 3.61
CA PRO A 303 -11.59 -3.24 3.03
C PRO A 303 -12.09 -1.93 3.63
N MET A 304 -12.76 -1.12 2.82
CA MET A 304 -13.16 0.24 3.18
C MET A 304 -14.58 0.54 2.75
N LEU A 305 -15.33 1.20 3.63
CA LEU A 305 -16.64 1.76 3.36
C LEU A 305 -16.65 3.26 3.63
N TYR A 306 -17.55 3.97 2.97
CA TYR A 306 -17.67 5.42 3.12
C TYR A 306 -18.98 5.81 3.77
N VAL A 307 -18.89 6.67 4.79
CA VAL A 307 -20.04 7.44 5.26
C VAL A 307 -19.88 8.87 4.78
N THR A 308 -20.78 9.33 3.90
CA THR A 308 -20.66 10.64 3.24
C THR A 308 -21.82 11.54 3.63
N TRP A 309 -21.50 12.79 3.95
CA TRP A 309 -22.45 13.81 4.33
C TRP A 309 -22.40 15.00 3.36
N GLU A 310 -23.55 15.44 2.88
CA GLU A 310 -23.71 16.75 2.25
C GLU A 310 -23.62 17.82 3.34
N THR A 311 -22.77 18.83 3.13
CA THR A 311 -22.65 19.96 4.04
C THR A 311 -23.72 21.02 3.75
N LYS A 312 -24.00 21.87 4.75
CA LYS A 312 -24.87 23.03 4.57
C LYS A 312 -24.24 24.03 3.59
N PRO A 313 -25.07 24.80 2.86
CA PRO A 313 -24.56 25.71 1.82
C PRO A 313 -23.62 26.82 2.32
N GLU A 314 -23.73 27.18 3.60
CA GLU A 314 -22.88 28.17 4.25
C GLU A 314 -21.48 27.68 4.61
N ILE A 315 -21.23 26.38 4.48
CA ILE A 315 -19.93 25.77 4.73
C ILE A 315 -19.08 25.89 3.47
N ASP A 316 -18.02 26.67 3.57
CA ASP A 316 -17.03 26.78 2.49
C ASP A 316 -16.13 25.55 2.47
N LEU A 317 -16.12 24.85 1.35
CA LEU A 317 -15.31 23.67 1.09
C LEU A 317 -14.23 24.02 0.06
N ASP A 318 -13.01 24.26 0.53
CA ASP A 318 -11.87 24.47 -0.36
C ASP A 318 -11.46 23.13 -1.03
N PRO A 319 -11.68 22.95 -2.36
CA PRO A 319 -11.32 21.74 -3.05
C PRO A 319 -9.81 21.49 -3.10
N LEU A 320 -8.98 22.51 -2.88
CA LEU A 320 -7.52 22.43 -2.81
C LEU A 320 -6.99 22.35 -1.38
N GLY A 321 -7.87 22.48 -0.39
CA GLY A 321 -7.51 22.38 1.02
C GLY A 321 -7.02 20.97 1.39
N PRO A 322 -6.33 20.84 2.56
CA PRO A 322 -5.86 19.55 3.05
C PRO A 322 -7.04 18.64 3.37
N ARG A 323 -7.24 17.61 2.56
CA ARG A 323 -8.44 16.74 2.64
C ARG A 323 -8.48 15.87 3.88
N ILE A 324 -7.34 15.34 4.30
CA ILE A 324 -7.20 14.46 5.45
C ILE A 324 -6.21 15.11 6.40
N GLN A 325 -6.65 15.42 7.62
CA GLN A 325 -5.82 16.07 8.63
C GLN A 325 -5.76 15.26 9.92
N LEU A 326 -6.73 14.40 10.14
CA LEU A 326 -6.84 13.56 11.33
C LEU A 326 -7.34 12.16 10.99
N THR A 327 -7.14 11.25 11.95
CA THR A 327 -7.64 9.88 11.94
C THR A 327 -8.20 9.52 13.31
N LEU A 328 -9.13 8.57 13.32
CA LEU A 328 -9.55 7.85 14.52
C LEU A 328 -9.12 6.39 14.38
N ARG A 329 -8.31 5.90 15.32
CA ARG A 329 -7.96 4.49 15.46
C ARG A 329 -8.62 3.93 16.70
N TYR A 330 -9.29 2.78 16.60
CA TYR A 330 -10.00 2.18 17.72
C TYR A 330 -10.18 0.67 17.53
N THR A 331 -10.52 -0.01 18.61
CA THR A 331 -10.88 -1.44 18.59
C THR A 331 -12.39 -1.59 18.41
N ALA A 332 -12.82 -2.43 17.48
CA ALA A 332 -14.25 -2.73 17.30
C ALA A 332 -14.83 -3.40 18.55
N GLU A 333 -16.11 -3.20 18.79
CA GLU A 333 -16.81 -3.87 19.90
C GLU A 333 -16.69 -5.40 19.77
N ASN A 334 -16.35 -6.06 20.84
CA ASN A 334 -16.10 -7.51 20.92
C ASN A 334 -14.91 -8.03 20.08
N SER A 335 -14.06 -7.16 19.55
CA SER A 335 -12.81 -7.58 18.92
C SER A 335 -11.70 -7.77 19.95
N GLU A 336 -10.94 -8.84 19.81
CA GLU A 336 -9.70 -9.06 20.57
C GLU A 336 -8.47 -8.43 19.91
N LEU A 337 -8.64 -7.87 18.70
CA LEU A 337 -7.58 -7.26 17.90
C LEU A 337 -7.50 -5.76 18.20
N GLU A 338 -6.52 -5.34 18.98
CA GLU A 338 -6.31 -3.93 19.30
C GLU A 338 -6.15 -3.08 18.03
N ASN A 339 -6.87 -1.93 17.97
CA ASN A 339 -6.81 -0.99 16.86
C ASN A 339 -7.10 -1.60 15.47
N ASP A 340 -8.00 -2.56 15.42
CA ASP A 340 -8.40 -3.23 14.18
C ASP A 340 -9.27 -2.37 13.26
N MET A 341 -9.70 -1.20 13.72
CA MET A 341 -10.51 -0.24 12.97
C MET A 341 -9.78 1.10 12.84
N ILE A 342 -9.92 1.72 11.67
CA ILE A 342 -9.43 3.07 11.42
C ILE A 342 -10.43 3.87 10.59
N VAL A 343 -10.61 5.16 10.96
CA VAL A 343 -11.39 6.12 10.20
C VAL A 343 -10.50 7.27 9.75
N TYR A 344 -10.46 7.53 8.46
CA TYR A 344 -9.85 8.72 7.90
C TYR A 344 -10.94 9.75 7.63
N MET A 345 -10.90 10.89 8.32
CA MET A 345 -11.86 11.96 8.12
C MET A 345 -11.43 12.83 6.95
N MET A 346 -12.21 12.75 5.87
CA MET A 346 -12.07 13.61 4.70
C MET A 346 -12.88 14.89 4.93
N ALA A 347 -12.20 16.00 5.18
CA ALA A 347 -12.86 17.30 5.37
C ALA A 347 -13.51 17.83 4.08
N VAL A 348 -13.11 17.31 2.92
CA VAL A 348 -13.70 17.61 1.61
C VAL A 348 -13.97 16.32 0.84
N ALA A 349 -15.24 16.01 0.67
CA ALA A 349 -15.71 14.95 -0.22
C ALA A 349 -16.18 15.56 -1.54
N SER A 350 -15.92 14.86 -2.64
CA SER A 350 -16.36 15.28 -3.96
C SER A 350 -17.49 14.39 -4.45
N ASP A 351 -18.32 14.93 -5.35
CA ASP A 351 -19.28 14.13 -6.09
C ASP A 351 -18.51 13.01 -6.80
N ARG A 352 -19.00 11.80 -6.68
CA ARG A 352 -18.53 10.66 -7.46
C ARG A 352 -19.48 10.48 -8.63
N PRO A 353 -19.19 11.02 -9.80
CA PRO A 353 -19.74 10.42 -10.97
C PRO A 353 -19.14 9.01 -11.02
N GLU A 354 -20.00 8.03 -11.02
CA GLU A 354 -19.73 6.61 -11.04
C GLU A 354 -18.34 6.30 -11.61
N ARG A 355 -17.35 6.05 -10.71
CA ARG A 355 -15.98 5.70 -11.02
C ARG A 355 -15.28 6.62 -12.05
N GLY A 356 -14.67 7.69 -11.60
CA GLY A 356 -13.80 8.55 -12.41
C GLY A 356 -14.23 10.00 -12.57
N GLY A 357 -15.17 10.50 -11.78
CA GLY A 357 -15.57 11.90 -11.83
C GLY A 357 -14.52 12.86 -11.26
N LEU A 358 -14.35 13.98 -11.95
CA LEU A 358 -13.50 15.08 -11.51
C LEU A 358 -13.94 15.58 -10.13
N ARG A 359 -12.99 15.72 -9.22
CA ARG A 359 -13.22 16.27 -7.86
C ARG A 359 -13.45 17.78 -7.86
N SER A 360 -13.90 18.35 -8.97
CA SER A 360 -14.14 19.78 -9.14
C SER A 360 -15.32 20.30 -8.33
N ASN A 361 -16.24 19.43 -7.89
CA ASN A 361 -17.42 19.82 -7.14
C ASN A 361 -17.43 19.20 -5.75
N PRO A 362 -16.91 19.88 -4.72
CA PRO A 362 -17.04 19.40 -3.35
C PRO A 362 -18.52 19.37 -2.94
N ILE A 363 -18.97 18.26 -2.38
CA ILE A 363 -20.35 18.06 -1.93
C ILE A 363 -20.50 18.04 -0.43
N GLY A 364 -19.40 17.85 0.31
CA GLY A 364 -19.45 17.73 1.75
C GLY A 364 -18.23 17.09 2.39
N MET A 365 -18.46 16.27 3.40
CA MET A 365 -17.46 15.55 4.19
C MET A 365 -17.65 14.04 4.05
N GLN A 366 -16.60 13.26 4.33
CA GLN A 366 -16.66 11.80 4.24
C GLN A 366 -15.77 11.17 5.31
N ALA A 367 -16.28 10.16 6.00
CA ALA A 367 -15.50 9.26 6.82
C ALA A 367 -15.18 7.98 6.02
N ASN A 368 -13.90 7.68 5.86
CA ASN A 368 -13.41 6.45 5.25
C ASN A 368 -13.17 5.45 6.37
N LEU A 369 -14.10 4.51 6.56
CA LEU A 369 -14.05 3.48 7.59
C LEU A 369 -13.36 2.24 7.03
N CYS A 370 -12.23 1.83 7.62
CA CYS A 370 -11.47 0.65 7.20
C CYS A 370 -11.36 -0.38 8.33
N ILE A 371 -11.34 -1.65 7.94
CA ILE A 371 -10.89 -2.75 8.80
C ILE A 371 -9.40 -2.99 8.50
N ASN A 372 -8.56 -2.95 9.53
CA ASN A 372 -7.12 -3.14 9.36
C ASN A 372 -6.73 -4.62 9.22
N LEU A 373 -7.20 -5.51 10.05
CA LEU A 373 -6.92 -6.95 9.96
C LEU A 373 -8.19 -7.69 9.53
N ALA A 374 -8.56 -7.58 8.25
CA ALA A 374 -9.65 -8.35 7.69
C ALA A 374 -9.33 -9.85 7.74
N LYS A 375 -10.31 -10.67 8.16
CA LYS A 375 -10.16 -12.14 8.18
C LYS A 375 -10.28 -12.73 6.78
N GLY A 376 -11.10 -12.14 5.92
CA GLY A 376 -11.21 -12.54 4.51
C GLY A 376 -9.87 -12.40 3.80
N LYS A 377 -9.50 -13.42 3.01
CA LYS A 377 -8.30 -13.41 2.18
C LYS A 377 -8.69 -13.73 0.75
N GLY A 378 -8.04 -13.05 -0.16
CA GLY A 378 -8.24 -13.21 -1.59
C GLY A 378 -7.06 -13.88 -2.30
N GLU A 379 -7.02 -13.72 -3.63
CA GLU A 379 -5.99 -14.32 -4.47
C GLU A 379 -5.69 -13.49 -5.72
N VAL A 380 -4.49 -13.69 -6.25
CA VAL A 380 -4.04 -13.22 -7.57
C VAL A 380 -3.77 -14.44 -8.44
N LYS A 381 -4.38 -14.50 -9.63
CA LYS A 381 -4.18 -15.57 -10.59
C LYS A 381 -3.89 -15.03 -11.99
N LEU A 382 -3.29 -15.83 -12.85
CA LEU A 382 -3.18 -15.47 -14.27
C LEU A 382 -4.55 -15.57 -14.94
N ASN A 383 -4.88 -14.60 -15.80
CA ASN A 383 -5.97 -14.73 -16.77
C ASN A 383 -5.49 -15.37 -18.07
N SER A 384 -4.21 -15.23 -18.38
CA SER A 384 -3.58 -15.84 -19.57
C SER A 384 -2.06 -15.92 -19.39
N SER A 385 -1.36 -16.52 -20.35
CA SER A 385 0.11 -16.50 -20.45
C SER A 385 0.67 -15.22 -21.08
N ASN A 386 -0.16 -14.27 -21.49
CA ASN A 386 0.27 -12.97 -22.01
C ASN A 386 0.55 -12.00 -20.86
N TYR A 387 1.78 -11.51 -20.75
CA TYR A 387 2.22 -10.60 -19.69
C TYR A 387 1.47 -9.24 -19.66
N GLN A 388 0.84 -8.86 -20.77
CA GLN A 388 0.08 -7.61 -20.88
C GLN A 388 -1.35 -7.72 -20.32
N ASP A 389 -1.85 -8.94 -20.17
CA ASP A 389 -3.18 -9.15 -19.64
C ASP A 389 -3.17 -8.92 -18.12
N GLN A 390 -4.14 -8.15 -17.65
CA GLN A 390 -4.34 -7.98 -16.22
C GLN A 390 -4.52 -9.34 -15.54
N PRO A 391 -3.85 -9.62 -14.40
CA PRO A 391 -4.16 -10.82 -13.62
C PRO A 391 -5.57 -10.75 -13.03
N TYR A 392 -6.18 -11.90 -12.78
CA TYR A 392 -7.40 -11.99 -11.99
C TYR A 392 -7.09 -11.58 -10.55
N LEU A 393 -7.86 -10.62 -10.04
CA LEU A 393 -7.77 -10.11 -8.69
C LEU A 393 -9.09 -10.38 -7.97
N ASP A 394 -9.04 -11.20 -6.93
CA ASP A 394 -10.16 -11.46 -6.05
C ASP A 394 -9.80 -11.04 -4.63
N TYR A 395 -10.52 -10.07 -4.09
CA TYR A 395 -10.32 -9.58 -2.73
C TYR A 395 -11.13 -10.36 -1.70
N ASN A 396 -12.20 -11.03 -2.15
CA ASN A 396 -13.04 -11.88 -1.31
C ASN A 396 -13.52 -11.18 -0.03
N TYR A 397 -13.95 -9.91 -0.13
CA TYR A 397 -14.41 -9.12 1.00
C TYR A 397 -15.77 -9.58 1.51
N LEU A 398 -16.00 -9.39 2.82
CA LEU A 398 -17.29 -9.64 3.50
C LEU A 398 -17.80 -11.10 3.41
N GLU A 399 -16.91 -12.05 3.19
CA GLU A 399 -17.24 -13.48 3.32
C GLU A 399 -17.20 -13.94 4.79
N GLU A 400 -16.40 -13.24 5.61
CA GLU A 400 -16.26 -13.53 7.04
C GLU A 400 -17.25 -12.71 7.88
N THR A 401 -18.01 -13.37 8.73
CA THR A 401 -19.02 -12.72 9.60
C THR A 401 -18.40 -11.66 10.51
N ASP A 402 -17.19 -11.90 11.01
CA ASP A 402 -16.50 -10.95 11.89
C ASP A 402 -16.20 -9.62 11.19
N ASP A 403 -15.86 -9.65 9.89
CA ASP A 403 -15.62 -8.44 9.11
C ASP A 403 -16.92 -7.64 8.92
N ILE A 404 -18.04 -8.35 8.70
CA ILE A 404 -19.37 -7.74 8.59
C ILE A 404 -19.76 -7.07 9.92
N GLU A 405 -19.60 -7.76 11.05
CA GLU A 405 -19.99 -7.20 12.37
C GLU A 405 -19.12 -5.99 12.75
N ARG A 406 -17.82 -6.01 12.45
CA ARG A 406 -16.94 -4.85 12.67
C ARG A 406 -17.37 -3.63 11.85
N PHE A 407 -17.75 -3.82 10.58
CA PHE A 407 -18.29 -2.73 9.77
C PHE A 407 -19.63 -2.22 10.29
N LYS A 408 -20.55 -3.10 10.68
CA LYS A 408 -21.85 -2.70 11.27
C LYS A 408 -21.63 -1.82 12.51
N HIS A 409 -20.71 -2.22 13.38
CA HIS A 409 -20.34 -1.43 14.57
C HIS A 409 -19.78 -0.05 14.17
N GLY A 410 -18.81 -0.01 13.25
CA GLY A 410 -18.20 1.24 12.80
C GLY A 410 -19.17 2.19 12.10
N ILE A 411 -20.08 1.67 11.26
CA ILE A 411 -21.12 2.46 10.60
C ILE A 411 -22.08 3.05 11.63
N LYS A 412 -22.54 2.24 12.60
CA LYS A 412 -23.40 2.72 13.69
C LYS A 412 -22.73 3.83 14.48
N MET A 413 -21.47 3.67 14.87
CA MET A 413 -20.68 4.68 15.55
C MET A 413 -20.67 6.01 14.75
N LEU A 414 -20.37 5.96 13.44
CA LEU A 414 -20.33 7.15 12.60
C LEU A 414 -21.70 7.82 12.44
N VAL A 415 -22.78 7.04 12.34
CA VAL A 415 -24.17 7.53 12.32
C VAL A 415 -24.57 8.16 13.67
N ASP A 416 -24.03 7.68 14.77
CA ASP A 416 -24.27 8.30 16.09
C ASP A 416 -23.45 9.58 16.25
N LEU A 417 -22.22 9.63 15.76
CA LEU A 417 -21.38 10.86 15.75
C LEU A 417 -22.00 11.98 14.91
N GLU A 418 -22.74 11.69 13.83
CA GLU A 418 -23.40 12.76 13.02
C GLU A 418 -24.43 13.57 13.82
N LYS A 419 -24.97 13.01 14.91
CA LYS A 419 -25.94 13.67 15.81
C LYS A 419 -25.28 14.62 16.82
N HIS A 420 -23.95 14.62 16.89
CA HIS A 420 -23.22 15.54 17.77
C HIS A 420 -23.44 16.99 17.32
N PRO A 421 -23.64 17.96 18.25
CA PRO A 421 -23.97 19.35 17.89
C PRO A 421 -22.98 20.01 16.93
N GLU A 422 -21.67 19.72 17.02
CA GLU A 422 -20.68 20.29 16.09
C GLU A 422 -20.80 19.66 14.69
N MET A 423 -21.12 18.36 14.59
CA MET A 423 -21.38 17.71 13.32
C MET A 423 -22.72 18.18 12.70
N GLU A 424 -23.76 18.33 13.50
CA GLU A 424 -25.07 18.88 13.06
C GLU A 424 -24.97 20.31 12.51
N LYS A 425 -24.04 21.12 13.01
CA LYS A 425 -23.76 22.47 12.43
C LYS A 425 -23.25 22.38 11.00
N MET A 426 -22.52 21.33 10.67
CA MET A 426 -21.89 21.11 9.37
C MET A 426 -22.80 20.40 8.38
N ILE A 427 -23.52 19.37 8.86
CA ILE A 427 -24.24 18.40 8.03
C ILE A 427 -25.62 18.92 7.66
N LYS A 428 -25.94 18.89 6.36
CA LYS A 428 -27.30 19.07 5.84
C LYS A 428 -28.06 17.73 5.83
N LYS A 429 -27.44 16.67 5.33
CA LYS A 429 -27.96 15.29 5.32
C LYS A 429 -26.84 14.28 5.08
N ARG A 430 -27.04 13.05 5.47
CA ARG A 430 -26.21 11.92 5.04
C ARG A 430 -26.60 11.50 3.63
N ILE A 431 -25.61 11.23 2.78
CA ILE A 431 -25.75 10.79 1.39
C ILE A 431 -25.72 9.25 1.35
N THR A 432 -24.70 8.64 1.97
CA THR A 432 -24.50 7.18 2.04
C THR A 432 -23.87 6.78 3.38
N PRO A 433 -24.29 5.64 4.00
CA PRO A 433 -25.49 4.86 3.67
C PRO A 433 -26.77 5.70 3.85
N THR A 434 -27.81 5.40 3.08
CA THR A 434 -29.12 6.05 3.23
C THR A 434 -29.84 5.55 4.48
N ASN A 435 -30.94 6.23 4.90
CA ASN A 435 -31.75 5.72 5.99
C ASN A 435 -32.38 4.35 5.65
N GLN A 436 -32.70 4.09 4.38
CA GLN A 436 -33.22 2.82 3.92
C GLN A 436 -32.18 1.69 4.09
N ASP A 437 -30.91 1.96 3.83
CA ASP A 437 -29.83 0.99 4.01
C ASP A 437 -29.65 0.61 5.49
N LEU A 438 -30.04 1.49 6.40
CA LEU A 438 -29.95 1.30 7.85
C LEU A 438 -31.22 0.71 8.51
N GLU A 439 -32.26 0.38 7.75
CA GLU A 439 -33.54 -0.11 8.30
C GLU A 439 -33.44 -1.51 8.93
N SER A 440 -32.53 -2.35 8.40
CA SER A 440 -32.29 -3.71 8.89
C SER A 440 -30.87 -4.16 8.63
N ASP A 441 -30.44 -5.22 9.31
CA ASP A 441 -29.14 -5.86 9.04
C ASP A 441 -29.04 -6.35 7.59
N GLU A 442 -30.14 -6.85 7.01
CA GLU A 442 -30.19 -7.34 5.64
C GLU A 442 -29.92 -6.21 4.63
N THR A 443 -30.60 -5.07 4.79
CA THR A 443 -30.40 -3.90 3.91
C THR A 443 -29.01 -3.31 4.09
N LEU A 444 -28.49 -3.25 5.32
CA LEU A 444 -27.16 -2.77 5.62
C LEU A 444 -26.06 -3.66 5.00
N ILE A 445 -26.18 -4.97 5.15
CA ILE A 445 -25.22 -5.93 4.55
C ILE A 445 -25.28 -5.86 3.03
N SER A 446 -26.49 -5.76 2.44
CA SER A 446 -26.64 -5.61 0.99
C SER A 446 -25.98 -4.32 0.48
N TRP A 447 -26.13 -3.21 1.22
CA TRP A 447 -25.43 -1.96 0.90
C TRP A 447 -23.90 -2.13 1.03
N MET A 448 -23.42 -2.71 2.13
CA MET A 448 -21.98 -2.95 2.33
C MET A 448 -21.36 -3.75 1.17
N LYS A 449 -22.00 -4.83 0.73
CA LYS A 449 -21.51 -5.68 -0.37
C LYS A 449 -21.41 -4.95 -1.70
N LYS A 450 -22.23 -3.93 -1.94
CA LYS A 450 -22.26 -3.13 -3.18
C LYS A 450 -21.30 -1.93 -3.14
N ASP A 451 -21.18 -1.30 -1.96
CA ASP A 451 -20.43 -0.05 -1.81
C ASP A 451 -18.99 -0.23 -1.30
N ILE A 452 -18.62 -1.47 -0.91
CA ILE A 452 -17.28 -1.75 -0.42
C ILE A 452 -16.21 -1.46 -1.47
N THR A 453 -15.09 -0.94 -1.00
CA THR A 453 -13.92 -0.64 -1.83
C THR A 453 -12.63 -1.00 -1.10
N THR A 454 -11.50 -0.79 -1.75
CA THR A 454 -10.16 -1.06 -1.21
C THR A 454 -9.59 0.15 -0.47
N GLY A 455 -8.87 -0.07 0.63
CA GLY A 455 -7.95 0.90 1.23
C GLY A 455 -6.64 1.07 0.44
N HIS A 456 -6.49 0.35 -0.69
CA HIS A 456 -5.31 0.37 -1.56
C HIS A 456 -4.06 -0.29 -0.94
N HIS A 457 -4.24 -1.22 0.00
CA HIS A 457 -3.17 -1.84 0.78
C HIS A 457 -2.93 -3.32 0.43
N ILE A 458 -3.21 -3.73 -0.82
CA ILE A 458 -2.97 -5.09 -1.30
C ILE A 458 -1.55 -5.56 -0.96
N SER A 459 -1.45 -6.71 -0.32
CA SER A 459 -0.24 -7.28 0.26
C SER A 459 -0.32 -8.80 0.37
N CYS A 460 0.72 -9.44 0.88
CA CYS A 460 0.77 -10.84 1.32
C CYS A 460 0.70 -11.91 0.21
N THR A 461 0.71 -11.54 -1.06
CA THR A 461 0.51 -12.46 -2.21
C THR A 461 1.73 -13.35 -2.55
N ASN A 462 2.86 -13.14 -1.88
CA ASN A 462 4.08 -13.98 -1.91
C ASN A 462 4.65 -14.07 -0.49
N LYS A 463 3.80 -14.39 0.50
CA LYS A 463 4.13 -14.24 1.91
C LYS A 463 5.46 -14.90 2.30
N MET A 464 6.22 -14.23 3.18
CA MET A 464 7.38 -14.83 3.80
C MET A 464 6.97 -15.79 4.91
N GLY A 465 7.80 -16.81 5.10
CA GLY A 465 7.62 -17.78 6.16
C GLY A 465 8.68 -18.87 6.12
N PRO A 466 8.73 -19.71 7.14
CA PRO A 466 9.65 -20.82 7.20
C PRO A 466 9.34 -21.86 6.12
N LYS A 467 10.36 -22.61 5.68
CA LYS A 467 10.21 -23.67 4.67
C LYS A 467 9.19 -24.76 5.04
N SER A 468 8.83 -24.86 6.32
CA SER A 468 7.79 -25.76 6.81
C SER A 468 6.37 -25.31 6.49
N ASP A 469 6.16 -24.02 6.24
CA ASP A 469 4.89 -23.50 5.73
C ASP A 469 4.84 -23.66 4.22
N GLN A 470 3.98 -24.55 3.76
CA GLN A 470 3.82 -24.86 2.32
C GLN A 470 3.27 -23.68 1.50
N MET A 471 2.63 -22.71 2.18
CA MET A 471 2.09 -21.52 1.56
C MET A 471 3.07 -20.34 1.59
N SER A 472 4.26 -20.48 2.20
CA SER A 472 5.30 -19.49 2.12
C SER A 472 6.00 -19.52 0.76
N VAL A 473 6.24 -18.35 0.17
CA VAL A 473 6.90 -18.18 -1.14
C VAL A 473 8.37 -17.79 -0.93
N VAL A 474 8.65 -16.97 0.05
CA VAL A 474 10.00 -16.50 0.36
C VAL A 474 10.36 -16.78 1.83
N ASP A 475 11.66 -16.86 2.11
CA ASP A 475 12.16 -16.88 3.48
C ASP A 475 12.22 -15.45 4.08
N GLN A 476 12.58 -15.34 5.34
CA GLN A 476 12.69 -14.05 6.04
C GLN A 476 13.79 -13.10 5.48
N PHE A 477 14.60 -13.53 4.52
CA PHE A 477 15.56 -12.73 3.76
C PHE A 477 15.02 -12.33 2.37
N GLY A 478 13.76 -12.62 2.09
CA GLY A 478 13.12 -12.41 0.79
C GLY A 478 13.55 -13.38 -0.31
N LYS A 479 14.35 -14.43 -0.01
CA LYS A 479 14.80 -15.43 -1.00
C LYS A 479 13.64 -16.38 -1.36
N VAL A 480 13.41 -16.57 -2.64
CA VAL A 480 12.37 -17.51 -3.13
C VAL A 480 12.75 -18.95 -2.79
N HIS A 481 11.84 -19.69 -2.16
CA HIS A 481 12.10 -21.06 -1.70
C HIS A 481 12.45 -22.00 -2.86
N GLY A 482 13.67 -22.56 -2.75
CA GLY A 482 14.17 -23.56 -3.71
C GLY A 482 14.54 -23.00 -5.08
N VAL A 483 14.80 -21.69 -5.15
CA VAL A 483 15.30 -21.00 -6.34
C VAL A 483 16.51 -20.17 -5.97
N ASP A 484 17.61 -20.30 -6.70
CA ASP A 484 18.83 -19.54 -6.45
C ASP A 484 18.80 -18.18 -7.16
N ASN A 485 19.45 -17.17 -6.56
CA ASN A 485 19.66 -15.83 -7.10
C ASN A 485 18.37 -15.02 -7.35
N LEU A 486 17.27 -15.38 -6.70
CA LEU A 486 16.00 -14.67 -6.80
C LEU A 486 15.48 -14.28 -5.43
N ARG A 487 15.10 -13.01 -5.28
CA ARG A 487 14.38 -12.47 -4.13
C ARG A 487 13.10 -11.77 -4.57
N VAL A 488 12.13 -11.72 -3.68
CA VAL A 488 10.97 -10.81 -3.78
C VAL A 488 11.05 -9.84 -2.62
N VAL A 489 10.93 -8.55 -2.91
CA VAL A 489 11.05 -7.48 -1.90
C VAL A 489 10.04 -6.37 -2.21
N ASP A 490 8.83 -6.52 -1.73
CA ASP A 490 7.74 -5.55 -1.81
C ASP A 490 6.61 -5.93 -0.84
N ALA A 491 5.43 -5.32 -0.98
CA ALA A 491 4.27 -5.61 -0.13
C ALA A 491 3.81 -7.07 -0.18
N SER A 492 4.12 -7.80 -1.25
CA SER A 492 3.68 -9.19 -1.41
C SER A 492 4.28 -10.14 -0.37
N ILE A 493 5.46 -9.81 0.18
CA ILE A 493 6.14 -10.70 1.12
C ILE A 493 5.66 -10.60 2.57
N MET A 494 4.83 -9.61 2.92
CA MET A 494 4.25 -9.55 4.26
C MET A 494 3.56 -10.88 4.58
N PRO A 495 3.80 -11.50 5.75
CA PRO A 495 3.07 -12.71 6.14
C PRO A 495 1.61 -12.41 6.48
N GLU A 496 1.35 -11.23 7.04
CA GLU A 496 0.06 -10.63 7.29
C GLU A 496 0.13 -9.11 7.10
N CYS A 497 -1.00 -8.49 6.72
CA CYS A 497 -1.07 -7.03 6.57
C CYS A 497 -0.93 -6.36 7.94
N VAL A 498 -0.35 -5.16 7.97
CA VAL A 498 -0.19 -4.37 9.21
C VAL A 498 -1.39 -3.45 9.43
N ARG A 499 -1.65 -3.04 10.69
CA ARG A 499 -2.73 -2.11 11.07
C ARG A 499 -2.42 -0.65 10.73
N ALA A 500 -1.95 -0.42 9.50
CA ALA A 500 -1.59 0.90 8.96
C ALA A 500 -1.55 0.89 7.43
N ASN A 501 -1.46 2.07 6.82
CA ASN A 501 -1.10 2.20 5.41
C ASN A 501 0.25 1.52 5.15
N ILE A 502 0.30 0.57 4.24
CA ILE A 502 1.43 -0.36 4.10
C ILE A 502 2.73 0.26 3.57
N ASN A 503 2.69 1.48 3.01
CA ASN A 503 3.86 2.05 2.32
C ASN A 503 5.08 2.19 3.23
N VAL A 504 4.91 2.63 4.47
CA VAL A 504 6.02 2.78 5.45
C VAL A 504 6.63 1.42 5.78
N THR A 505 5.80 0.41 6.01
CA THR A 505 6.26 -0.96 6.24
C THR A 505 7.00 -1.54 5.03
N VAL A 506 6.52 -1.30 3.80
CA VAL A 506 7.23 -1.71 2.57
C VAL A 506 8.60 -1.06 2.47
N MET A 507 8.71 0.22 2.82
CA MET A 507 10.00 0.92 2.86
C MET A 507 10.94 0.30 3.90
N ALA A 508 10.43 -0.03 5.10
CA ALA A 508 11.22 -0.67 6.16
C ALA A 508 11.68 -2.08 5.75
N ILE A 509 10.82 -2.85 5.08
CA ILE A 509 11.18 -4.16 4.50
C ILE A 509 12.36 -3.99 3.52
N ALA A 510 12.28 -3.02 2.62
CA ALA A 510 13.33 -2.79 1.63
C ALA A 510 14.66 -2.36 2.26
N GLU A 511 14.65 -1.46 3.26
CA GLU A 511 15.84 -1.07 4.01
C GLU A 511 16.49 -2.26 4.72
N ARG A 512 15.68 -3.09 5.40
CA ARG A 512 16.18 -4.26 6.12
C ARG A 512 16.76 -5.31 5.18
N ILE A 513 16.06 -5.63 4.08
CA ILE A 513 16.56 -6.62 3.12
C ILE A 513 17.80 -6.09 2.38
N ALA A 514 17.91 -4.80 2.12
CA ALA A 514 19.14 -4.22 1.60
C ALA A 514 20.34 -4.49 2.53
N ASP A 515 20.15 -4.37 3.84
CA ASP A 515 21.20 -4.68 4.82
C ASP A 515 21.52 -6.18 4.86
N PHE A 516 20.53 -7.06 4.75
CA PHE A 516 20.76 -8.51 4.61
C PHE A 516 21.59 -8.83 3.36
N ILE A 517 21.29 -8.21 2.23
CA ILE A 517 22.05 -8.42 0.99
C ILE A 517 23.49 -7.95 1.15
N LYS A 518 23.74 -6.76 1.74
CA LYS A 518 25.08 -6.22 1.99
C LYS A 518 25.91 -7.10 2.93
N THR A 519 25.26 -7.78 3.86
CA THR A 519 25.92 -8.70 4.84
C THR A 519 25.96 -10.15 4.35
N ASN A 520 25.58 -10.42 3.09
CA ASN A 520 25.53 -11.76 2.46
C ASN A 520 24.64 -12.78 3.19
N GLN A 521 23.55 -12.31 3.78
CA GLN A 521 22.52 -13.15 4.41
C GLN A 521 21.43 -13.56 3.43
#